data_11762a0b65f6b79d1a31588147a0e899
#
_entry.id   11762a0b65f6b79d1a31588147a0e899
#
_cell.length_a   1.000
_cell.length_b   1.000
_cell.length_c   1.000
_cell.angle_alpha   90.00
_cell.angle_beta   90.00
_cell.angle_gamma   90.00
#
_symmetry.space_group_name_H-M   'P 1'
#
loop_
_entity.id
_entity.type
_entity.pdbx_description
1 polymer ?
#
loop_
_entity_poly.entity_id
_entity_poly.type
_entity_poly.pdbx_seq_one_letter_code
_entity_poly.pdbx_strand_id
1 'polypeptide(L)'
;MNQNNMNRARNNLAPRQNSGEKKPSAVTFTAGGQQITLTPETVKAYLVSGDPQNVTYQELAMFINLCKFNGLNPWLREAYLIKFGTSPATMVVGKEAYMKRAEAHQAYDGFEAGIIVCDPETGEIMYRTGCFALEGESIVGGWAEVWRKDRKKTFRIEVPIGEYIGKKKNGEVNGQWATKPATMIRKVALSQALREAFPSLLGGMFTAEEQGVDEPEGSYVPEAPVVEIPEETVTGAQMPPMGEPDSVQEPVQRQQVNSSNAAQQALFG
;
A
#
# COMPACT_ATOMS: atom_id res chain seq x y z
N MET A 1 -6.66 60.30 -4.63
CA MET A 1 -6.75 58.85 -4.27
C MET A 1 -5.89 58.63 -3.04
N ASN A 2 -6.47 58.12 -1.98
CA ASN A 2 -5.99 58.26 -0.62
C ASN A 2 -4.92 57.22 -0.25
N GLN A 3 -3.72 57.68 0.11
CA GLN A 3 -2.58 56.82 0.54
C GLN A 3 -2.91 55.96 1.78
N ASN A 4 -3.97 56.30 2.52
CA ASN A 4 -4.41 55.53 3.68
C ASN A 4 -5.02 54.14 3.35
N ASN A 5 -5.47 53.89 2.12
CA ASN A 5 -6.04 52.61 1.74
C ASN A 5 -4.96 51.60 1.30
N MET A 6 -3.78 52.04 0.87
CA MET A 6 -2.67 51.12 0.52
C MET A 6 -1.97 50.55 1.77
N ASN A 7 -1.93 51.28 2.86
CA ASN A 7 -1.32 50.82 4.11
C ASN A 7 -2.18 49.78 4.86
N ARG A 8 -3.51 49.82 4.67
CA ARG A 8 -4.43 48.81 5.25
C ARG A 8 -4.33 47.46 4.59
N ALA A 9 -4.04 47.39 3.27
CA ALA A 9 -3.85 46.13 2.55
C ALA A 9 -2.50 45.45 2.86
N ARG A 10 -1.46 46.23 3.16
CA ARG A 10 -0.14 45.70 3.53
C ARG A 10 -0.08 45.07 4.92
N ASN A 11 -0.87 45.58 5.87
CA ASN A 11 -0.88 45.04 7.25
C ASN A 11 -1.63 43.71 7.39
N ASN A 12 -2.43 43.30 6.40
CA ASN A 12 -3.09 42.01 6.41
C ASN A 12 -2.20 40.83 5.86
N LEU A 13 -0.98 41.16 5.37
CA LEU A 13 0.01 40.19 4.90
C LEU A 13 1.19 40.02 5.87
N ALA A 14 1.12 40.60 7.08
CA ALA A 14 2.09 40.33 8.12
C ALA A 14 2.00 38.82 8.48
N PRO A 15 3.12 38.10 8.53
CA PRO A 15 3.11 36.72 9.00
C PRO A 15 2.48 36.71 10.39
N ARG A 16 1.46 35.88 10.60
CA ARG A 16 0.90 35.64 11.93
C ARG A 16 2.08 35.24 12.82
N GLN A 17 2.40 36.11 13.78
CA GLN A 17 3.35 35.79 14.82
C GLN A 17 2.87 34.53 15.52
N ASN A 18 3.75 33.52 15.55
CA ASN A 18 3.58 32.21 16.17
C ASN A 18 3.10 32.41 17.63
N SER A 19 1.80 32.34 17.82
CA SER A 19 1.25 32.07 19.14
C SER A 19 1.59 30.62 19.46
N GLY A 20 2.52 30.40 20.38
CA GLY A 20 3.06 29.17 20.94
C GLY A 20 2.66 27.89 20.21
N GLU A 21 3.63 27.19 19.65
CA GLU A 21 3.42 25.89 19.00
C GLU A 21 2.56 24.99 19.91
N LYS A 22 1.25 24.94 19.65
CA LYS A 22 0.43 23.88 20.22
C LYS A 22 0.97 22.58 19.65
N LYS A 23 1.69 21.82 20.52
CA LYS A 23 2.07 20.45 20.16
C LYS A 23 0.83 19.75 19.60
N PRO A 24 0.89 19.21 18.40
CA PRO A 24 -0.27 18.56 17.81
C PRO A 24 -0.76 17.47 18.75
N SER A 25 -2.03 17.54 19.09
CA SER A 25 -2.70 16.56 19.93
C SER A 25 -2.77 15.20 19.21
N ALA A 26 -2.90 14.14 19.99
CA ALA A 26 -3.17 12.80 19.47
C ALA A 26 -4.38 12.83 18.52
N VAL A 27 -4.25 12.17 17.38
CA VAL A 27 -5.31 12.03 16.37
C VAL A 27 -5.77 10.58 16.36
N THR A 28 -7.04 10.38 16.66
CA THR A 28 -7.67 9.04 16.61
C THR A 28 -8.56 8.95 15.38
N PHE A 29 -8.48 7.83 14.66
CA PHE A 29 -9.29 7.54 13.47
C PHE A 29 -9.45 6.03 13.30
N THR A 30 -10.34 5.61 12.38
CA THR A 30 -10.56 4.20 12.08
C THR A 30 -9.88 3.82 10.76
N ALA A 31 -9.12 2.72 10.75
CA ALA A 31 -8.55 2.13 9.55
C ALA A 31 -8.71 0.61 9.60
N GLY A 32 -9.24 0.01 8.52
CA GLY A 32 -9.48 -1.43 8.46
C GLY A 32 -10.40 -1.98 9.58
N GLY A 33 -11.34 -1.17 10.07
CA GLY A 33 -12.23 -1.53 11.19
C GLY A 33 -11.60 -1.40 12.58
N GLN A 34 -10.32 -1.03 12.68
CA GLN A 34 -9.59 -0.84 13.95
C GLN A 34 -9.44 0.66 14.26
N GLN A 35 -9.55 0.99 15.54
CA GLN A 35 -9.28 2.36 16.02
C GLN A 35 -7.78 2.54 16.21
N ILE A 36 -7.22 3.58 15.56
CA ILE A 36 -5.80 3.89 15.55
C ILE A 36 -5.61 5.28 16.12
N THR A 37 -4.68 5.41 17.06
CA THR A 37 -4.27 6.71 17.61
C THR A 37 -2.82 6.98 17.24
N LEU A 38 -2.57 8.11 16.59
CA LEU A 38 -1.23 8.58 16.24
C LEU A 38 -0.95 9.91 16.93
N THR A 39 0.26 10.03 17.47
CA THR A 39 0.83 11.30 17.92
C THR A 39 2.06 11.61 17.08
N PRO A 40 2.46 12.88 16.96
CA PRO A 40 3.71 13.22 16.28
C PRO A 40 4.93 12.52 16.88
N GLU A 41 4.95 12.37 18.19
CA GLU A 41 6.03 11.67 18.91
C GLU A 41 6.07 10.19 18.51
N THR A 42 4.92 9.53 18.46
CA THR A 42 4.81 8.12 18.05
C THR A 42 5.23 7.94 16.59
N VAL A 43 4.74 8.82 15.70
CA VAL A 43 5.14 8.76 14.28
C VAL A 43 6.65 8.96 14.15
N LYS A 44 7.20 9.98 14.82
CA LYS A 44 8.65 10.27 14.78
C LYS A 44 9.50 9.12 15.30
N ALA A 45 9.06 8.47 16.39
CA ALA A 45 9.81 7.40 17.02
C ALA A 45 9.78 6.07 16.25
N TYR A 46 8.66 5.76 15.58
CA TYR A 46 8.42 4.41 15.07
C TYR A 46 8.07 4.33 13.57
N LEU A 47 7.58 5.40 12.96
CA LEU A 47 7.00 5.35 11.62
C LEU A 47 7.77 6.17 10.58
N VAL A 48 8.86 6.82 10.98
CA VAL A 48 9.76 7.54 10.07
C VAL A 48 10.88 6.60 9.64
N SER A 49 11.08 6.49 8.35
CA SER A 49 12.22 5.81 7.76
C SER A 49 13.30 6.81 7.35
N GLY A 50 14.58 6.49 7.61
CA GLY A 50 15.71 7.36 7.33
C GLY A 50 16.09 8.24 8.53
N ASP A 51 15.96 9.57 8.40
CA ASP A 51 16.44 10.55 9.38
C ASP A 51 15.31 11.14 10.26
N PRO A 52 14.81 10.47 11.29
CA PRO A 52 13.67 10.95 12.08
C PRO A 52 13.96 12.26 12.82
N GLN A 53 15.25 12.57 13.10
CA GLN A 53 15.62 13.81 13.78
C GLN A 53 15.37 15.05 12.92
N ASN A 54 15.38 14.92 11.61
CA ASN A 54 15.19 16.00 10.65
C ASN A 54 13.72 16.20 10.23
N VAL A 55 12.80 15.39 10.73
CA VAL A 55 11.37 15.52 10.42
C VAL A 55 10.77 16.67 11.21
N THR A 56 10.06 17.54 10.50
CA THR A 56 9.36 18.69 11.08
C THR A 56 7.97 18.29 11.61
N TYR A 57 7.45 19.04 12.57
CA TYR A 57 6.08 18.83 13.05
C TYR A 57 5.03 18.97 11.94
N GLN A 58 5.28 19.82 10.97
CA GLN A 58 4.39 20.00 9.83
C GLN A 58 4.32 18.74 8.97
N GLU A 59 5.47 18.11 8.69
CA GLU A 59 5.53 16.82 7.95
C GLU A 59 4.84 15.70 8.73
N LEU A 60 5.03 15.63 10.06
CA LEU A 60 4.33 14.67 10.91
C LEU A 60 2.81 14.87 10.88
N ALA A 61 2.35 16.12 10.98
CA ALA A 61 0.93 16.45 10.92
C ALA A 61 0.33 16.09 9.54
N MET A 62 1.04 16.36 8.44
CA MET A 62 0.62 15.98 7.10
C MET A 62 0.49 14.46 6.94
N PHE A 63 1.47 13.70 7.45
CA PHE A 63 1.42 12.24 7.42
C PHE A 63 0.25 11.66 8.24
N ILE A 64 0.03 12.18 9.45
CA ILE A 64 -1.10 11.77 10.29
C ILE A 64 -2.43 12.06 9.58
N ASN A 65 -2.56 13.23 8.93
CA ASN A 65 -3.75 13.57 8.17
C ASN A 65 -3.91 12.69 6.91
N LEU A 66 -2.84 12.35 6.21
CA LEU A 66 -2.88 11.39 5.11
C LEU A 66 -3.46 10.05 5.58
N CYS A 67 -2.95 9.52 6.69
CA CYS A 67 -3.45 8.28 7.27
C CYS A 67 -4.92 8.39 7.67
N LYS A 68 -5.30 9.46 8.37
CA LYS A 68 -6.67 9.69 8.83
C LYS A 68 -7.68 9.80 7.69
N PHE A 69 -7.42 10.67 6.71
CA PHE A 69 -8.37 10.92 5.62
C PHE A 69 -8.49 9.74 4.66
N ASN A 70 -7.42 8.99 4.51
CA ASN A 70 -7.44 7.78 3.70
C ASN A 70 -7.70 6.51 4.52
N GLY A 71 -7.90 6.55 5.84
CA GLY A 71 -8.08 5.38 6.70
C GLY A 71 -6.94 4.36 6.55
N LEU A 72 -5.68 4.84 6.47
CA LEU A 72 -4.50 4.00 6.33
C LEU A 72 -3.95 3.62 7.71
N ASN A 73 -3.60 2.35 7.87
CA ASN A 73 -2.92 1.88 9.07
C ASN A 73 -1.41 1.82 8.85
N PRO A 74 -0.62 2.79 9.32
CA PRO A 74 0.83 2.78 9.13
C PRO A 74 1.53 1.65 9.90
N TRP A 75 0.94 1.11 10.95
CA TRP A 75 1.45 -0.05 11.68
C TRP A 75 1.41 -1.33 10.83
N LEU A 76 0.46 -1.42 9.90
CA LEU A 76 0.36 -2.49 8.92
C LEU A 76 1.12 -2.17 7.61
N ARG A 77 2.01 -1.17 7.65
CA ARG A 77 2.78 -0.73 6.48
C ARG A 77 1.91 -0.27 5.29
N GLU A 78 0.73 0.26 5.57
CA GLU A 78 -0.11 0.84 4.52
C GLU A 78 0.33 2.24 4.13
N ALA A 79 1.12 2.93 4.98
CA ALA A 79 1.73 4.23 4.67
C ALA A 79 3.11 4.35 5.34
N TYR A 80 4.00 5.11 4.71
CA TYR A 80 5.36 5.36 5.17
C TYR A 80 5.68 6.86 5.10
N LEU A 81 6.46 7.33 6.06
CA LEU A 81 7.08 8.66 6.05
C LEU A 81 8.58 8.50 5.90
N ILE A 82 9.10 8.90 4.74
CA ILE A 82 10.52 8.72 4.39
C ILE A 82 11.21 10.07 4.42
N LYS A 83 12.29 10.18 5.18
CA LYS A 83 13.07 11.41 5.35
C LYS A 83 14.53 11.16 5.09
N PHE A 84 15.14 11.93 4.18
CA PHE A 84 16.56 11.89 3.93
C PHE A 84 17.17 13.30 4.08
N GLY A 85 18.04 13.45 5.06
CA GLY A 85 18.73 14.72 5.34
C GLY A 85 17.75 15.89 5.53
N THR A 86 18.00 16.99 4.83
CA THR A 86 17.20 18.22 4.90
C THR A 86 16.10 18.31 3.83
N SER A 87 16.02 17.35 2.91
CA SER A 87 14.98 17.32 1.87
C SER A 87 13.60 17.17 2.52
N PRO A 88 12.52 17.69 1.90
CA PRO A 88 11.17 17.44 2.38
C PRO A 88 10.90 15.94 2.55
N ALA A 89 10.13 15.59 3.59
CA ALA A 89 9.76 14.19 3.80
C ALA A 89 8.79 13.72 2.70
N THR A 90 9.01 12.50 2.20
CA THR A 90 8.16 11.87 1.20
C THR A 90 7.16 10.95 1.89
N MET A 91 5.88 11.12 1.58
CA MET A 91 4.79 10.30 2.10
C MET A 91 4.35 9.34 1.02
N VAL A 92 4.46 8.06 1.27
CA VAL A 92 4.14 7.02 0.30
C VAL A 92 3.15 6.02 0.87
N VAL A 93 2.41 5.36 -0.01
CA VAL A 93 1.40 4.36 0.32
C VAL A 93 1.83 3.02 -0.26
N GLY A 94 1.77 1.99 0.57
CA GLY A 94 2.11 0.62 0.16
C GLY A 94 1.14 0.07 -0.88
N LYS A 95 1.62 -0.75 -1.80
CA LYS A 95 0.82 -1.38 -2.86
C LYS A 95 -0.39 -2.15 -2.30
N GLU A 96 -0.22 -2.84 -1.18
CA GLU A 96 -1.28 -3.62 -0.53
C GLU A 96 -2.47 -2.75 -0.11
N ALA A 97 -2.24 -1.49 0.28
CA ALA A 97 -3.32 -0.57 0.62
C ALA A 97 -4.19 -0.22 -0.61
N TYR A 98 -3.59 -0.09 -1.79
CA TYR A 98 -4.33 0.08 -3.05
C TYR A 98 -5.20 -1.14 -3.34
N MET A 99 -4.60 -2.32 -3.26
CA MET A 99 -5.28 -3.58 -3.58
C MET A 99 -6.45 -3.85 -2.64
N LYS A 100 -6.25 -3.73 -1.32
CA LYS A 100 -7.31 -3.88 -0.31
C LYS A 100 -8.49 -2.95 -0.55
N ARG A 101 -8.23 -1.70 -0.93
CA ARG A 101 -9.28 -0.72 -1.19
C ARG A 101 -10.02 -1.00 -2.47
N ALA A 102 -9.30 -1.34 -3.54
CA ALA A 102 -9.92 -1.72 -4.79
C ALA A 102 -10.80 -2.96 -4.62
N GLU A 103 -10.31 -4.00 -3.93
CA GLU A 103 -11.03 -5.24 -3.63
C GLU A 103 -12.31 -4.99 -2.82
N ALA A 104 -12.26 -4.07 -1.86
CA ALA A 104 -13.44 -3.70 -1.06
C ALA A 104 -14.52 -2.94 -1.85
N HIS A 105 -14.20 -2.44 -3.04
CA HIS A 105 -15.14 -1.68 -3.86
C HIS A 105 -16.03 -2.62 -4.68
N GLN A 106 -17.36 -2.45 -4.59
CA GLN A 106 -18.35 -3.33 -5.25
C GLN A 106 -18.17 -3.45 -6.79
N ALA A 107 -17.63 -2.43 -7.42
CA ALA A 107 -17.39 -2.44 -8.87
C ALA A 107 -16.06 -3.08 -9.26
N TYR A 108 -15.22 -3.51 -8.32
CA TYR A 108 -13.97 -4.18 -8.64
C TYR A 108 -14.22 -5.55 -9.27
N ASP A 109 -13.51 -5.84 -10.37
CA ASP A 109 -13.66 -7.08 -11.15
C ASP A 109 -12.30 -7.75 -11.44
N GLY A 110 -11.26 -7.36 -10.70
CA GLY A 110 -9.93 -7.95 -10.84
C GLY A 110 -8.94 -7.08 -11.59
N PHE A 111 -7.74 -7.61 -11.72
CA PHE A 111 -6.66 -7.01 -12.50
C PHE A 111 -5.72 -8.06 -13.07
N GLU A 112 -5.01 -7.69 -14.14
CA GLU A 112 -3.77 -8.31 -14.57
C GLU A 112 -2.64 -7.29 -14.58
N ALA A 113 -1.41 -7.75 -14.32
CA ALA A 113 -0.25 -6.88 -14.38
C ALA A 113 1.02 -7.68 -14.68
N GLY A 114 1.94 -7.06 -15.38
CA GLY A 114 3.16 -7.73 -15.79
C GLY A 114 4.26 -6.77 -16.23
N ILE A 115 5.21 -7.33 -16.92
CA ILE A 115 6.35 -6.62 -17.49
C ILE A 115 6.29 -6.63 -19.02
N ILE A 116 6.94 -5.64 -19.60
CA ILE A 116 7.19 -5.53 -21.04
C ILE A 116 8.67 -5.81 -21.24
N VAL A 117 8.98 -6.82 -22.02
CA VAL A 117 10.35 -7.19 -22.35
C VAL A 117 10.63 -6.99 -23.82
N CYS A 118 11.89 -6.74 -24.16
CA CYS A 118 12.38 -6.64 -25.51
C CYS A 118 13.49 -7.66 -25.72
N ASP A 119 13.40 -8.43 -26.78
CA ASP A 119 14.50 -9.27 -27.25
C ASP A 119 15.55 -8.35 -27.90
N PRO A 120 16.79 -8.28 -27.39
CA PRO A 120 17.81 -7.40 -27.91
C PRO A 120 18.33 -7.77 -29.30
N GLU A 121 18.17 -9.02 -29.74
CA GLU A 121 18.60 -9.48 -31.06
C GLU A 121 17.59 -9.14 -32.16
N THR A 122 16.30 -9.36 -31.87
CA THR A 122 15.21 -9.16 -32.84
C THR A 122 14.54 -7.81 -32.71
N GLY A 123 14.63 -7.16 -31.52
CA GLY A 123 13.86 -5.97 -31.19
C GLY A 123 12.37 -6.25 -30.94
N GLU A 124 11.97 -7.50 -30.84
CA GLU A 124 10.59 -7.89 -30.58
C GLU A 124 10.17 -7.53 -29.13
N ILE A 125 8.99 -6.94 -29.02
CA ILE A 125 8.41 -6.56 -27.72
C ILE A 125 7.37 -7.60 -27.33
N MET A 126 7.49 -8.12 -26.11
CA MET A 126 6.59 -9.12 -25.54
C MET A 126 6.01 -8.66 -24.21
N TYR A 127 4.74 -8.95 -23.99
CA TYR A 127 4.03 -8.72 -22.74
C TYR A 127 3.97 -10.01 -21.92
N ARG A 128 4.53 -9.97 -20.72
CA ARG A 128 4.54 -11.10 -19.80
C ARG A 128 3.73 -10.79 -18.57
N THR A 129 2.81 -11.66 -18.19
CA THR A 129 2.09 -11.57 -16.92
C THR A 129 3.03 -11.90 -15.75
N GLY A 130 2.97 -11.13 -14.68
CA GLY A 130 3.87 -11.29 -13.54
C GLY A 130 5.21 -10.56 -13.72
N CYS A 131 6.27 -11.13 -13.16
CA CYS A 131 7.62 -10.51 -13.13
C CYS A 131 8.69 -11.41 -13.77
N PHE A 132 8.28 -12.42 -14.53
CA PHE A 132 9.23 -13.38 -15.10
C PHE A 132 9.79 -12.86 -16.42
N ALA A 133 11.11 -12.69 -16.49
CA ALA A 133 11.87 -12.43 -17.71
C ALA A 133 12.84 -13.58 -17.97
N LEU A 134 13.07 -13.89 -19.23
CA LEU A 134 14.09 -14.87 -19.62
C LEU A 134 15.48 -14.24 -19.55
N GLU A 135 16.50 -15.09 -19.45
CA GLU A 135 17.89 -14.65 -19.57
C GLU A 135 18.12 -14.08 -20.96
N GLY A 136 18.76 -12.90 -21.03
CA GLY A 136 19.01 -12.20 -22.29
C GLY A 136 17.93 -11.18 -22.66
N GLU A 137 16.71 -11.27 -22.15
CA GLU A 137 15.65 -10.26 -22.39
C GLU A 137 15.91 -8.97 -21.61
N SER A 138 15.65 -7.84 -22.24
CA SER A 138 15.70 -6.53 -21.61
C SER A 138 14.32 -6.10 -21.11
N ILE A 139 14.17 -5.78 -19.84
CA ILE A 139 12.92 -5.21 -19.29
C ILE A 139 12.84 -3.76 -19.73
N VAL A 140 11.84 -3.42 -20.56
CA VAL A 140 11.65 -2.07 -21.11
C VAL A 140 10.49 -1.33 -20.44
N GLY A 141 9.58 -2.03 -19.77
CA GLY A 141 8.44 -1.42 -19.11
C GLY A 141 7.65 -2.38 -18.23
N GLY A 142 6.55 -1.85 -17.71
CA GLY A 142 5.52 -2.61 -17.00
C GLY A 142 4.13 -2.27 -17.56
N TRP A 143 3.20 -3.17 -17.38
CA TRP A 143 1.82 -2.98 -17.77
C TRP A 143 0.88 -3.47 -16.69
N ALA A 144 -0.31 -2.89 -16.65
CA ALA A 144 -1.41 -3.37 -15.83
C ALA A 144 -2.75 -3.07 -16.48
N GLU A 145 -3.71 -3.91 -16.23
CA GLU A 145 -5.08 -3.78 -16.68
C GLU A 145 -6.03 -4.07 -15.51
N VAL A 146 -6.98 -3.17 -15.27
CA VAL A 146 -7.94 -3.25 -14.17
C VAL A 146 -9.34 -3.27 -14.74
N TRP A 147 -10.17 -4.22 -14.30
CA TRP A 147 -11.56 -4.37 -14.69
C TRP A 147 -12.51 -3.82 -13.64
N ARG A 148 -13.60 -3.24 -14.13
CA ARG A 148 -14.71 -2.78 -13.28
C ARG A 148 -16.03 -3.29 -13.83
N LYS A 149 -16.89 -3.82 -12.96
CA LYS A 149 -18.24 -4.32 -13.30
C LYS A 149 -19.16 -3.25 -13.86
N ASP A 150 -18.94 -1.98 -13.51
CA ASP A 150 -19.75 -0.83 -13.94
C ASP A 150 -19.20 -0.11 -15.19
N ARG A 151 -18.16 -0.64 -15.84
CA ARG A 151 -17.52 -0.07 -17.05
C ARG A 151 -17.37 -1.12 -18.15
N LYS A 152 -17.58 -0.69 -19.39
CA LYS A 152 -17.37 -1.56 -20.55
C LYS A 152 -15.91 -1.65 -21.00
N LYS A 153 -15.13 -0.58 -20.74
CA LYS A 153 -13.71 -0.52 -21.09
C LYS A 153 -12.88 -0.74 -19.83
N THR A 154 -11.78 -1.41 -20.01
CA THR A 154 -10.76 -1.63 -18.98
C THR A 154 -9.88 -0.39 -18.79
N PHE A 155 -9.18 -0.33 -17.69
CA PHE A 155 -8.18 0.69 -17.40
C PHE A 155 -6.81 0.04 -17.59
N ARG A 156 -6.21 0.24 -18.77
CA ARG A 156 -4.90 -0.32 -19.12
C ARG A 156 -3.86 0.78 -19.14
N ILE A 157 -2.78 0.53 -18.40
CA ILE A 157 -1.60 1.41 -18.28
C ILE A 157 -0.36 0.62 -18.70
N GLU A 158 0.49 1.30 -19.46
CA GLU A 158 1.82 0.83 -19.84
C GLU A 158 2.82 1.92 -19.47
N VAL A 159 3.87 1.56 -18.75
CA VAL A 159 4.87 2.50 -18.25
C VAL A 159 6.28 2.08 -18.65
N PRO A 160 7.10 2.97 -19.19
CA PRO A 160 8.47 2.67 -19.54
C PRO A 160 9.35 2.65 -18.29
N ILE A 161 10.26 1.70 -18.18
CA ILE A 161 11.15 1.58 -17.02
C ILE A 161 12.05 2.81 -16.86
N GLY A 162 12.44 3.44 -17.96
CA GLY A 162 13.37 4.57 -17.97
C GLY A 162 12.89 5.81 -17.21
N GLU A 163 11.54 5.98 -17.07
CA GLU A 163 10.97 7.11 -16.34
C GLU A 163 10.94 6.89 -14.82
N TYR A 164 10.94 5.64 -14.39
CA TYR A 164 10.72 5.29 -12.97
C TYR A 164 11.95 4.72 -12.28
N ILE A 165 12.94 4.25 -13.06
CA ILE A 165 14.16 3.65 -12.49
C ILE A 165 14.85 4.64 -11.54
N GLY A 166 14.78 4.34 -10.26
CA GLY A 166 15.37 5.17 -9.21
C GLY A 166 16.89 5.20 -9.30
N LYS A 167 17.47 6.39 -9.18
CA LYS A 167 18.90 6.60 -9.18
C LYS A 167 19.36 7.30 -7.91
N LYS A 168 20.50 6.88 -7.39
CA LYS A 168 21.21 7.54 -6.30
C LYS A 168 21.81 8.88 -6.76
N LYS A 169 22.25 9.70 -5.83
CA LYS A 169 22.91 10.98 -6.14
C LYS A 169 24.16 10.84 -7.00
N ASN A 170 24.85 9.69 -6.94
CA ASN A 170 26.02 9.37 -7.75
C ASN A 170 25.67 8.82 -9.16
N GLY A 171 24.39 8.75 -9.52
CA GLY A 171 23.91 8.27 -10.81
C GLY A 171 23.70 6.75 -10.90
N GLU A 172 24.14 5.98 -9.91
CA GLU A 172 23.87 4.54 -9.85
C GLU A 172 22.40 4.25 -9.62
N VAL A 173 21.92 3.13 -10.18
CA VAL A 173 20.58 2.62 -9.90
C VAL A 173 20.48 2.27 -8.42
N ASN A 174 19.38 2.64 -7.77
CA ASN A 174 19.17 2.33 -6.36
C ASN A 174 18.96 0.82 -6.12
N GLY A 175 19.09 0.37 -4.86
CA GLY A 175 19.20 -1.05 -4.53
C GLY A 175 18.02 -1.91 -5.02
N GLN A 176 16.79 -1.45 -4.82
CA GLN A 176 15.59 -2.20 -5.21
C GLN A 176 15.46 -2.31 -6.74
N TRP A 177 15.69 -1.21 -7.45
CA TRP A 177 15.65 -1.21 -8.91
C TRP A 177 16.80 -1.99 -9.54
N ALA A 178 17.97 -2.03 -8.89
CA ALA A 178 19.11 -2.83 -9.37
C ALA A 178 18.86 -4.34 -9.21
N THR A 179 18.21 -4.75 -8.12
CA THR A 179 18.04 -6.18 -7.79
C THR A 179 16.72 -6.77 -8.26
N LYS A 180 15.64 -5.95 -8.36
CA LYS A 180 14.27 -6.39 -8.63
C LYS A 180 13.54 -5.49 -9.63
N PRO A 181 14.14 -5.13 -10.79
CA PRO A 181 13.55 -4.16 -11.72
C PRO A 181 12.16 -4.58 -12.22
N ALA A 182 11.96 -5.88 -12.50
CA ALA A 182 10.67 -6.42 -12.92
C ALA A 182 9.56 -6.18 -11.89
N THR A 183 9.87 -6.44 -10.62
CA THR A 183 8.91 -6.22 -9.52
C THR A 183 8.58 -4.75 -9.36
N MET A 184 9.59 -3.87 -9.45
CA MET A 184 9.42 -2.43 -9.27
C MET A 184 8.55 -1.84 -10.38
N ILE A 185 8.86 -2.10 -11.65
CA ILE A 185 8.09 -1.53 -12.76
C ILE A 185 6.66 -2.07 -12.83
N ARG A 186 6.44 -3.35 -12.50
CA ARG A 186 5.11 -3.92 -12.37
C ARG A 186 4.30 -3.25 -11.26
N LYS A 187 4.91 -2.92 -10.11
CA LYS A 187 4.25 -2.19 -9.01
C LYS A 187 3.78 -0.81 -9.47
N VAL A 188 4.62 -0.09 -10.21
CA VAL A 188 4.27 1.24 -10.78
C VAL A 188 3.06 1.12 -11.69
N ALA A 189 3.10 0.23 -12.67
CA ALA A 189 1.99 0.05 -13.62
C ALA A 189 0.68 -0.30 -12.90
N LEU A 190 0.72 -1.24 -11.95
CA LEU A 190 -0.46 -1.65 -11.20
C LEU A 190 -1.03 -0.52 -10.33
N SER A 191 -0.20 0.24 -9.64
CA SER A 191 -0.64 1.35 -8.78
C SER A 191 -1.31 2.45 -9.61
N GLN A 192 -0.78 2.77 -10.77
CA GLN A 192 -1.38 3.75 -11.68
C GLN A 192 -2.71 3.25 -12.25
N ALA A 193 -2.77 2.02 -12.72
CA ALA A 193 -4.00 1.45 -13.27
C ALA A 193 -5.13 1.40 -12.22
N LEU A 194 -4.82 1.00 -10.99
CA LEU A 194 -5.78 1.01 -9.87
C LEU A 194 -6.25 2.43 -9.54
N ARG A 195 -5.33 3.42 -9.52
CA ARG A 195 -5.67 4.82 -9.24
C ARG A 195 -6.54 5.43 -10.33
N GLU A 196 -6.30 5.11 -11.60
CA GLU A 196 -7.17 5.55 -12.70
C GLU A 196 -8.52 4.84 -12.71
N ALA A 197 -8.55 3.56 -12.36
CA ALA A 197 -9.80 2.82 -12.23
C ALA A 197 -10.67 3.32 -11.06
N PHE A 198 -10.05 3.75 -9.96
CA PHE A 198 -10.73 4.17 -8.73
C PHE A 198 -10.25 5.55 -8.23
N PRO A 199 -10.34 6.62 -9.01
CA PRO A 199 -9.75 7.92 -8.66
C PRO A 199 -10.33 8.54 -7.39
N SER A 200 -11.62 8.35 -7.12
CA SER A 200 -12.26 8.84 -5.90
C SER A 200 -11.80 8.12 -4.64
N LEU A 201 -11.27 6.91 -4.78
CA LEU A 201 -10.85 6.05 -3.67
C LEU A 201 -9.33 6.12 -3.45
N LEU A 202 -8.56 6.25 -4.52
CA LEU A 202 -7.11 6.12 -4.54
C LEU A 202 -6.38 7.40 -4.97
N GLY A 203 -7.12 8.46 -5.30
CA GLY A 203 -6.54 9.74 -5.70
C GLY A 203 -5.68 10.35 -4.60
N GLY A 204 -4.53 10.93 -4.98
CA GLY A 204 -3.60 11.57 -4.04
C GLY A 204 -2.70 10.61 -3.26
N MET A 205 -2.81 9.30 -3.47
CA MET A 205 -1.90 8.30 -2.94
C MET A 205 -0.86 7.93 -3.99
N PHE A 206 0.42 7.83 -3.60
CA PHE A 206 1.52 7.48 -4.48
C PHE A 206 2.42 6.45 -3.80
N THR A 207 2.96 5.51 -4.57
CA THR A 207 3.93 4.53 -4.07
C THR A 207 5.34 5.11 -3.99
N ALA A 208 6.26 4.42 -3.32
CA ALA A 208 7.65 4.82 -3.21
C ALA A 208 8.32 4.90 -4.59
N GLU A 209 8.05 3.92 -5.45
CA GLU A 209 8.59 3.84 -6.79
C GLU A 209 8.13 5.01 -7.68
N GLU A 210 6.87 5.45 -7.55
CA GLU A 210 6.35 6.61 -8.28
C GLU A 210 6.96 7.92 -7.79
N GLN A 211 7.40 7.99 -6.54
CA GLN A 211 8.05 9.16 -5.93
C GLN A 211 9.58 9.12 -6.07
N GLY A 212 10.14 8.10 -6.72
CA GLY A 212 11.58 7.94 -6.90
C GLY A 212 12.36 7.68 -5.61
N VAL A 213 11.71 7.16 -4.58
CA VAL A 213 12.33 6.79 -3.30
C VAL A 213 12.28 5.27 -3.11
N ASP A 214 13.23 4.73 -2.36
CA ASP A 214 13.19 3.31 -2.00
C ASP A 214 12.22 3.07 -0.84
N GLU A 215 11.41 2.00 -0.94
CA GLU A 215 10.72 1.48 0.24
C GLU A 215 11.77 1.02 1.25
N PRO A 216 11.59 1.29 2.53
CA PRO A 216 12.52 0.82 3.56
C PRO A 216 12.59 -0.70 3.56
N GLU A 217 13.77 -1.26 3.26
CA GLU A 217 13.99 -2.70 3.40
C GLU A 217 13.86 -3.10 4.88
N GLY A 218 12.93 -4.03 5.15
CA GLY A 218 12.87 -4.70 6.43
C GLY A 218 12.88 -3.80 7.66
N SER A 219 12.38 -2.55 7.57
CA SER A 219 12.29 -1.71 8.75
C SER A 219 11.53 -2.49 9.81
N TYR A 220 12.29 -2.93 10.82
CA TYR A 220 11.75 -3.50 12.05
C TYR A 220 10.69 -2.52 12.55
N VAL A 221 9.44 -2.89 12.41
CA VAL A 221 8.39 -2.24 13.18
C VAL A 221 8.57 -2.79 14.57
N PRO A 222 9.05 -2.01 15.55
CA PRO A 222 9.02 -2.45 16.93
C PRO A 222 7.60 -2.94 17.19
N GLU A 223 7.45 -4.06 17.89
CA GLU A 223 6.14 -4.47 18.38
C GLU A 223 5.42 -3.22 18.87
N ALA A 224 4.19 -3.02 18.35
CA ALA A 224 3.40 -1.88 18.79
C ALA A 224 3.49 -1.82 20.31
N PRO A 225 3.79 -0.66 20.91
CA PRO A 225 3.91 -0.58 22.35
C PRO A 225 2.70 -1.29 22.92
N VAL A 226 2.95 -2.34 23.69
CA VAL A 226 1.89 -3.06 24.41
C VAL A 226 1.23 -1.99 25.25
N VAL A 227 0.09 -1.50 24.80
CA VAL A 227 -0.78 -0.71 25.65
C VAL A 227 -1.23 -1.72 26.68
N GLU A 228 -0.63 -1.65 27.88
CA GLU A 228 -1.18 -2.34 29.04
C GLU A 228 -2.64 -1.88 29.13
N ILE A 229 -3.53 -2.72 28.65
CA ILE A 229 -4.97 -2.56 28.91
C ILE A 229 -5.06 -2.76 30.42
N PRO A 230 -5.47 -1.76 31.20
CA PRO A 230 -5.72 -1.98 32.62
C PRO A 230 -6.65 -3.18 32.71
N GLU A 231 -6.25 -4.21 33.42
CA GLU A 231 -7.15 -5.29 33.78
C GLU A 231 -8.28 -4.66 34.58
N GLU A 232 -9.36 -4.25 33.89
CA GLU A 232 -10.63 -4.05 34.57
C GLU A 232 -11.00 -5.40 35.12
N THR A 233 -10.92 -5.49 36.41
CA THR A 233 -11.33 -6.61 37.24
C THR A 233 -12.70 -7.07 36.78
N VAL A 234 -12.76 -8.12 35.94
CA VAL A 234 -13.99 -8.81 35.61
C VAL A 234 -14.40 -9.59 36.85
N THR A 235 -15.08 -8.88 37.75
CA THR A 235 -15.73 -9.48 38.89
C THR A 235 -16.94 -10.25 38.38
N GLY A 236 -16.84 -11.58 38.34
CA GLY A 236 -17.96 -12.48 38.49
C GLY A 236 -18.94 -12.60 37.31
N ALA A 237 -18.52 -13.22 36.23
CA ALA A 237 -19.45 -13.99 35.39
C ALA A 237 -19.11 -15.47 35.59
N GLN A 238 -19.98 -16.17 36.39
CA GLN A 238 -19.96 -17.62 36.46
C GLN A 238 -20.20 -18.21 35.08
N MET A 239 -19.19 -18.93 34.57
CA MET A 239 -19.41 -19.78 33.38
C MET A 239 -20.44 -20.83 33.67
N PRO A 240 -21.44 -21.07 32.79
CA PRO A 240 -22.31 -22.20 32.91
C PRO A 240 -21.49 -23.50 32.81
N PRO A 241 -21.86 -24.57 33.51
CA PRO A 241 -21.10 -25.82 33.50
C PRO A 241 -21.07 -26.40 32.07
N MET A 242 -19.88 -26.71 31.60
CA MET A 242 -19.70 -27.48 30.38
C MET A 242 -20.29 -28.86 30.57
N GLY A 243 -21.29 -29.21 29.72
CA GLY A 243 -21.82 -30.56 29.63
C GLY A 243 -20.70 -31.53 29.22
N GLU A 244 -20.73 -32.72 29.80
CA GLU A 244 -19.81 -33.81 29.49
C GLU A 244 -19.88 -34.16 28.01
N PRO A 245 -18.75 -34.54 27.36
CA PRO A 245 -18.73 -34.91 25.96
C PRO A 245 -19.44 -36.26 25.79
N ASP A 246 -20.48 -36.28 24.94
CA ASP A 246 -21.14 -37.49 24.51
C ASP A 246 -20.15 -38.45 23.85
N SER A 247 -20.29 -39.73 24.21
CA SER A 247 -19.48 -40.86 23.82
C SER A 247 -19.30 -40.98 22.29
N VAL A 248 -18.04 -41.13 21.90
CA VAL A 248 -17.55 -41.42 20.55
C VAL A 248 -18.26 -42.68 20.03
N GLN A 249 -19.08 -42.55 19.00
CA GLN A 249 -19.57 -43.67 18.20
C GLN A 249 -18.47 -44.08 17.18
N GLU A 250 -18.20 -45.38 17.11
CA GLU A 250 -17.26 -46.00 16.20
C GLU A 250 -17.56 -45.74 14.71
N PRO A 251 -16.53 -45.63 13.82
CA PRO A 251 -16.74 -45.37 12.41
C PRO A 251 -17.33 -46.56 11.67
N VAL A 252 -18.48 -46.33 11.04
CA VAL A 252 -19.13 -47.29 10.12
C VAL A 252 -18.21 -47.58 8.94
N GLN A 253 -17.92 -48.86 8.71
CA GLN A 253 -17.15 -49.39 7.59
C GLN A 253 -17.76 -48.97 6.23
N ARG A 254 -17.01 -48.26 5.42
CA ARG A 254 -17.36 -48.00 4.01
C ARG A 254 -17.21 -49.30 3.21
N GLN A 255 -18.31 -49.82 2.73
CA GLN A 255 -18.34 -50.87 1.71
C GLN A 255 -17.71 -50.34 0.41
N GLN A 256 -16.69 -51.07 -0.10
CA GLN A 256 -16.10 -50.85 -1.43
C GLN A 256 -17.17 -51.26 -2.47
N VAL A 257 -17.61 -50.29 -3.27
CA VAL A 257 -18.38 -50.54 -4.49
C VAL A 257 -17.39 -50.77 -5.62
N ASN A 258 -17.25 -51.98 -6.12
CA ASN A 258 -16.55 -52.37 -7.34
C ASN A 258 -17.20 -51.66 -8.54
N SER A 259 -16.53 -50.70 -9.14
CA SER A 259 -16.86 -50.18 -10.48
C SER A 259 -15.92 -50.80 -11.49
N SER A 260 -16.29 -51.95 -12.00
CA SER A 260 -15.72 -52.53 -13.21
C SER A 260 -16.75 -52.49 -14.33
N ASN A 261 -16.31 -52.06 -15.53
CA ASN A 261 -16.93 -52.31 -16.83
C ASN A 261 -18.23 -51.56 -17.20
N ALA A 262 -18.12 -50.25 -17.51
CA ALA A 262 -19.10 -49.61 -18.41
C ALA A 262 -18.55 -48.45 -19.27
N ALA A 263 -17.22 -48.26 -19.37
CA ALA A 263 -16.62 -47.15 -20.13
C ALA A 263 -15.77 -47.56 -21.35
N GLN A 264 -15.90 -48.79 -21.87
CA GLN A 264 -15.13 -49.24 -23.02
C GLN A 264 -15.94 -49.57 -24.28
N GLN A 265 -17.23 -49.21 -24.35
CA GLN A 265 -18.06 -49.53 -25.56
C GLN A 265 -18.64 -48.32 -26.28
N ALA A 266 -18.15 -47.11 -26.07
CA ALA A 266 -18.68 -45.90 -26.73
C ALA A 266 -17.64 -45.15 -27.58
N LEU A 267 -16.58 -45.80 -28.06
CA LEU A 267 -15.52 -45.16 -28.88
C LEU A 267 -15.24 -45.84 -30.21
N PHE A 268 -16.00 -46.85 -30.61
CA PHE A 268 -15.95 -47.40 -31.96
C PHE A 268 -17.35 -47.91 -32.37
N GLY A 269 -18.10 -46.96 -33.00
CA GLY A 269 -19.37 -47.21 -33.65
C GLY A 269 -19.80 -45.97 -34.41
#